data_ff88a23e771dc7c2f5de3f086a78e7c1
#
_entry.id   ff88a23e771dc7c2f5de3f086a78e7c1
#
_cell.length_a   1.000
_cell.length_b   1.000
_cell.length_c   1.000
_cell.angle_alpha   90.00
_cell.angle_beta   90.00
_cell.angle_gamma   90.00
#
_symmetry.space_group_name_H-M   'P 1'
#
loop_
_entity.id
_entity.type
_entity.pdbx_description
1 polymer ?
#
loop_
_entity_poly.entity_id
_entity_poly.type
_entity_poly.pdbx_seq_one_letter_code
_entity_poly.pdbx_strand_id
1 'polypeptide(L)'
;WIYIRSLLNTSVHTKKELKTGVSIPFLGEVPLEKSKHEKDIVVQEGSRESICEAFKIVRDNLDFMDTEKKTAGKVVLVTSANPDSGKTFITLNLAMSMALANVRVVILDLDLRKGSLSKCVGIGMKKIGISNYLSGKVDDVKELVQVCGEDSRLHIITSGALPPNPAELLKSGRLDRLIEELKKNYDYILLDNPPYGIVADTQLCGRLADQTIYVVRSGLFDKRMLPELQELYDSGKMKNMSLLLNGIDYVKTGYGYGYGYGYGNYGNDEERKNKKPLYKRIFGI
;
A
#
# COMPACT_ATOMS: atom_id res chain seq x y z
N TRP A 1 28.49 -14.21 17.91
CA TRP A 1 28.07 -14.16 16.50
C TRP A 1 26.68 -13.53 16.33
N ILE A 2 25.70 -13.94 17.09
CA ILE A 2 24.33 -13.37 17.06
C ILE A 2 24.34 -11.88 17.42
N TYR A 3 25.13 -11.48 18.42
CA TYR A 3 25.24 -10.08 18.87
C TYR A 3 25.92 -9.18 17.83
N ILE A 4 26.97 -9.67 17.17
CA ILE A 4 27.66 -8.94 16.09
C ILE A 4 26.72 -8.76 14.87
N ARG A 5 25.94 -9.79 14.53
CA ARG A 5 24.97 -9.74 13.43
C ARG A 5 23.81 -8.77 13.71
N SER A 6 23.42 -8.62 14.98
CA SER A 6 22.42 -7.63 15.41
C SER A 6 22.94 -6.20 15.31
N LEU A 7 24.22 -5.96 15.65
CA LEU A 7 24.88 -4.66 15.51
C LEU A 7 25.09 -4.22 14.05
N LEU A 8 25.23 -5.20 13.15
CA LEU A 8 25.39 -4.97 11.71
C LEU A 8 24.04 -4.83 10.96
N ASN A 9 22.91 -5.07 11.64
CA ASN A 9 21.61 -4.99 11.01
C ASN A 9 21.09 -3.53 11.01
N THR A 10 21.34 -2.84 9.90
CA THR A 10 20.92 -1.45 9.70
C THR A 10 19.49 -1.31 9.24
N SER A 11 18.79 -2.42 8.92
CA SER A 11 17.44 -2.37 8.38
C SER A 11 16.37 -2.32 9.46
N VAL A 12 15.27 -1.61 9.19
CA VAL A 12 14.06 -1.59 10.01
C VAL A 12 13.30 -2.91 9.83
N HIS A 13 12.96 -3.57 10.95
CA HIS A 13 12.17 -4.81 10.94
C HIS A 13 10.88 -4.71 11.73
N THR A 14 10.80 -3.79 12.70
CA THR A 14 9.70 -3.70 13.63
C THR A 14 9.16 -2.28 13.75
N LYS A 15 7.89 -2.17 14.17
CA LYS A 15 7.25 -0.90 14.51
C LYS A 15 8.06 -0.12 15.57
N LYS A 16 8.60 -0.82 16.56
CA LYS A 16 9.40 -0.20 17.63
C LYS A 16 10.63 0.50 17.07
N GLU A 17 11.38 -0.18 16.19
CA GLU A 17 12.57 0.39 15.53
C GLU A 17 12.20 1.60 14.68
N LEU A 18 11.10 1.53 13.94
CA LEU A 18 10.62 2.64 13.13
C LEU A 18 10.25 3.85 13.99
N LYS A 19 9.46 3.64 15.06
CA LYS A 19 9.01 4.72 15.96
C LYS A 19 10.12 5.33 16.82
N THR A 20 11.22 4.65 17.04
CA THR A 20 12.32 5.19 17.84
C THR A 20 13.01 6.37 17.15
N GLY A 21 12.98 6.41 15.82
CA GLY A 21 13.68 7.44 15.04
C GLY A 21 12.80 8.56 14.48
N VAL A 22 11.44 8.42 14.57
CA VAL A 22 10.54 9.41 13.96
C VAL A 22 9.27 9.63 14.79
N SER A 23 8.69 10.83 14.68
CA SER A 23 7.42 11.22 15.29
C SER A 23 6.21 11.08 14.36
N ILE A 24 6.40 10.53 13.16
CA ILE A 24 5.40 10.41 12.12
C ILE A 24 4.27 9.46 12.56
N PRO A 25 2.98 9.79 12.32
CA PRO A 25 1.87 8.91 12.62
C PRO A 25 2.03 7.53 11.98
N PHE A 26 1.66 6.48 12.72
CA PHE A 26 1.81 5.09 12.29
C PHE A 26 0.43 4.52 11.90
N LEU A 27 0.27 4.21 10.61
CA LEU A 27 -0.97 3.74 10.03
C LEU A 27 -1.24 2.26 10.34
N GLY A 28 -0.21 1.41 10.24
CA GLY A 28 -0.39 -0.01 10.46
C GLY A 28 0.78 -0.87 10.00
N GLU A 29 0.64 -2.17 10.21
CA GLU A 29 1.58 -3.22 9.85
C GLU A 29 0.92 -4.22 8.92
N VAL A 30 1.62 -4.64 7.87
CA VAL A 30 1.17 -5.68 6.95
C VAL A 30 2.15 -6.85 7.01
N PRO A 31 1.69 -8.08 7.31
CA PRO A 31 2.55 -9.26 7.37
C PRO A 31 3.17 -9.57 6.01
N LEU A 32 4.28 -10.32 6.04
CA LEU A 32 4.91 -10.86 4.84
C LEU A 32 4.03 -11.96 4.25
N GLU A 33 3.47 -11.69 3.07
CA GLU A 33 2.80 -12.73 2.29
C GLU A 33 3.84 -13.67 1.68
N LYS A 34 3.70 -14.97 1.97
CA LYS A 34 4.62 -16.02 1.51
C LYS A 34 4.01 -16.93 0.45
N SER A 35 2.69 -16.91 0.30
CA SER A 35 2.01 -17.69 -0.73
C SER A 35 2.21 -17.04 -2.09
N LYS A 36 2.39 -17.88 -3.11
CA LYS A 36 2.39 -17.41 -4.50
C LYS A 36 0.94 -17.39 -4.96
N HIS A 37 0.34 -16.22 -4.93
CA HIS A 37 -0.95 -16.00 -5.57
C HIS A 37 -0.74 -15.74 -7.07
N GLU A 38 -1.67 -16.16 -7.90
CA GLU A 38 -1.67 -15.83 -9.33
C GLU A 38 -1.82 -14.32 -9.57
N LYS A 39 -2.44 -13.63 -8.59
CA LYS A 39 -2.63 -12.17 -8.59
C LYS A 39 -2.14 -11.59 -7.27
N ASP A 40 -1.69 -10.35 -7.31
CA ASP A 40 -1.20 -9.64 -6.12
C ASP A 40 -2.32 -9.17 -5.18
N ILE A 41 -3.59 -9.51 -5.46
CA ILE A 41 -4.73 -9.23 -4.57
C ILE A 41 -4.95 -10.43 -3.67
N VAL A 42 -4.67 -10.25 -2.38
CA VAL A 42 -4.82 -11.29 -1.34
C VAL A 42 -6.02 -11.05 -0.43
N VAL A 43 -6.56 -9.82 -0.40
CA VAL A 43 -7.74 -9.47 0.38
C VAL A 43 -8.99 -10.07 -0.28
N GLN A 44 -9.73 -10.89 0.48
CA GLN A 44 -10.92 -11.59 0.02
C GLN A 44 -12.08 -11.38 0.99
N GLU A 45 -13.31 -11.43 0.46
CA GLU A 45 -14.52 -11.34 1.26
C GLU A 45 -14.62 -12.52 2.26
N GLY A 46 -14.97 -12.20 3.50
CA GLY A 46 -15.13 -13.21 4.55
C GLY A 46 -13.84 -13.86 5.06
N SER A 47 -12.68 -13.55 4.47
CA SER A 47 -11.40 -14.09 4.94
C SER A 47 -11.03 -13.57 6.32
N ARG A 48 -10.52 -14.48 7.18
CA ARG A 48 -9.99 -14.20 8.52
C ARG A 48 -8.47 -14.30 8.59
N GLU A 49 -7.81 -14.37 7.45
CA GLU A 49 -6.36 -14.39 7.40
C GLU A 49 -5.77 -13.10 7.98
N SER A 50 -4.62 -13.23 8.63
CA SER A 50 -3.97 -12.10 9.31
C SER A 50 -3.67 -10.92 8.38
N ILE A 51 -3.42 -11.20 7.11
CA ILE A 51 -3.16 -10.16 6.11
C ILE A 51 -4.45 -9.40 5.75
N CYS A 52 -5.58 -10.09 5.65
CA CYS A 52 -6.88 -9.45 5.40
C CYS A 52 -7.29 -8.55 6.56
N GLU A 53 -7.11 -9.02 7.80
CA GLU A 53 -7.37 -8.23 9.00
C GLU A 53 -6.43 -7.01 9.09
N ALA A 54 -5.16 -7.16 8.71
CA ALA A 54 -4.22 -6.04 8.66
C ALA A 54 -4.71 -4.93 7.71
N PHE A 55 -5.22 -5.28 6.52
CA PHE A 55 -5.74 -4.28 5.59
C PHE A 55 -7.03 -3.61 6.07
N LYS A 56 -7.90 -4.33 6.81
CA LYS A 56 -9.07 -3.72 7.47
C LYS A 56 -8.64 -2.67 8.49
N ILE A 57 -7.64 -3.01 9.33
CA ILE A 57 -7.10 -2.09 10.33
C ILE A 57 -6.45 -0.87 9.65
N VAL A 58 -5.68 -1.07 8.58
CA VAL A 58 -5.06 0.03 7.83
C VAL A 58 -6.13 0.96 7.24
N ARG A 59 -7.19 0.41 6.65
CA ARG A 59 -8.33 1.18 6.14
C ARG A 59 -8.99 2.01 7.23
N ASP A 60 -9.35 1.39 8.35
CA ASP A 60 -10.05 2.06 9.44
C ASP A 60 -9.18 3.15 10.10
N ASN A 61 -7.87 2.90 10.24
CA ASN A 61 -6.92 3.90 10.72
C ASN A 61 -6.76 5.07 9.74
N LEU A 62 -6.79 4.83 8.44
CA LEU A 62 -6.72 5.88 7.43
C LEU A 62 -7.93 6.82 7.53
N ASP A 63 -9.12 6.27 7.74
CA ASP A 63 -10.33 7.05 7.96
C ASP A 63 -10.27 7.85 9.27
N PHE A 64 -9.74 7.24 10.34
CA PHE A 64 -9.61 7.88 11.65
C PHE A 64 -8.60 9.04 11.64
N MET A 65 -7.54 8.94 10.83
CA MET A 65 -6.53 10.00 10.68
C MET A 65 -7.00 11.18 9.85
N ASP A 66 -8.18 11.09 9.23
CA ASP A 66 -8.75 12.19 8.46
C ASP A 66 -9.33 13.25 9.39
N THR A 67 -8.61 14.37 9.52
CA THR A 67 -9.05 15.52 10.34
C THR A 67 -10.09 16.38 9.65
N GLU A 68 -10.16 16.33 8.33
CA GLU A 68 -11.12 17.06 7.52
C GLU A 68 -12.16 16.05 6.97
N LYS A 69 -13.33 15.95 7.59
CA LYS A 69 -14.45 15.14 7.06
C LYS A 69 -14.95 15.70 5.72
N LYS A 70 -14.19 15.49 4.67
CA LYS A 70 -14.58 15.85 3.32
C LYS A 70 -15.69 14.92 2.84
N THR A 71 -16.73 15.49 2.29
CA THR A 71 -17.85 14.78 1.66
C THR A 71 -17.55 14.37 0.22
N ALA A 72 -16.50 14.90 -0.39
CA ALA A 72 -16.04 14.59 -1.75
C ALA A 72 -14.85 13.63 -1.72
N GLY A 73 -14.63 12.91 -2.80
CA GLY A 73 -13.60 11.87 -2.95
C GLY A 73 -12.22 12.25 -2.41
N LYS A 74 -11.69 11.44 -1.52
CA LYS A 74 -10.39 11.64 -0.88
C LYS A 74 -9.27 11.12 -1.78
N VAL A 75 -8.22 11.90 -1.92
CA VAL A 75 -7.03 11.54 -2.69
C VAL A 75 -5.93 11.06 -1.76
N VAL A 76 -5.52 9.81 -1.89
CA VAL A 76 -4.48 9.20 -1.08
C VAL A 76 -3.27 8.85 -1.95
N LEU A 77 -2.13 9.45 -1.66
CA LEU A 77 -0.87 9.13 -2.30
C LEU A 77 -0.22 7.94 -1.61
N VAL A 78 0.21 6.93 -2.38
CA VAL A 78 1.01 5.81 -1.87
C VAL A 78 2.41 5.88 -2.48
N THR A 79 3.42 6.03 -1.64
CA THR A 79 4.84 6.11 -2.05
C THR A 79 5.75 5.39 -1.05
N SER A 80 7.07 5.40 -1.30
CA SER A 80 8.10 4.78 -0.43
C SER A 80 9.46 5.38 -0.67
N ALA A 81 10.47 5.06 0.16
CA ALA A 81 11.87 5.40 -0.10
C ALA A 81 12.44 4.58 -1.26
N ASN A 82 12.24 3.27 -1.23
CA ASN A 82 12.92 2.32 -2.10
C ASN A 82 11.97 1.73 -3.15
N PRO A 83 12.49 1.35 -4.33
CA PRO A 83 11.82 0.38 -5.19
C PRO A 83 11.50 -0.90 -4.40
N ASP A 84 10.56 -1.68 -4.88
CA ASP A 84 10.19 -3.00 -4.32
C ASP A 84 9.74 -2.98 -2.84
N SER A 85 9.39 -1.80 -2.32
CA SER A 85 8.78 -1.65 -0.99
C SER A 85 7.36 -2.22 -0.91
N GLY A 86 6.76 -2.57 -2.06
CA GLY A 86 5.40 -3.14 -2.15
C GLY A 86 4.29 -2.10 -2.23
N LYS A 87 4.55 -0.90 -2.75
CA LYS A 87 3.53 0.16 -2.92
C LYS A 87 2.30 -0.32 -3.65
N THR A 88 2.48 -0.84 -4.87
CA THR A 88 1.39 -1.36 -5.70
C THR A 88 0.59 -2.45 -4.99
N PHE A 89 1.28 -3.38 -4.29
CA PHE A 89 0.64 -4.40 -3.47
C PHE A 89 -0.22 -3.78 -2.35
N ILE A 90 0.30 -2.79 -1.63
CA ILE A 90 -0.44 -2.07 -0.59
C ILE A 90 -1.63 -1.32 -1.20
N THR A 91 -1.43 -0.61 -2.31
CA THR A 91 -2.49 0.15 -2.98
C THR A 91 -3.64 -0.75 -3.42
N LEU A 92 -3.33 -1.88 -4.06
CA LEU A 92 -4.33 -2.84 -4.55
C LEU A 92 -5.15 -3.47 -3.41
N ASN A 93 -4.48 -3.94 -2.37
CA ASN A 93 -5.13 -4.65 -1.28
C ASN A 93 -5.89 -3.69 -0.34
N LEU A 94 -5.41 -2.48 -0.15
CA LEU A 94 -6.15 -1.43 0.55
C LEU A 94 -7.41 -1.04 -0.22
N ALA A 95 -7.30 -0.83 -1.54
CA ALA A 95 -8.45 -0.54 -2.39
C ALA A 95 -9.49 -1.67 -2.37
N MET A 96 -9.04 -2.93 -2.44
CA MET A 96 -9.94 -4.08 -2.33
C MET A 96 -10.62 -4.12 -0.95
N SER A 97 -9.89 -3.87 0.14
CA SER A 97 -10.48 -3.80 1.48
C SER A 97 -11.53 -2.69 1.63
N MET A 98 -11.35 -1.56 0.93
CA MET A 98 -12.32 -0.47 0.86
C MET A 98 -13.55 -0.88 0.03
N ALA A 99 -13.35 -1.47 -1.15
CA ALA A 99 -14.43 -1.92 -2.02
C ALA A 99 -15.33 -2.95 -1.33
N LEU A 100 -14.76 -3.92 -0.61
CA LEU A 100 -15.49 -4.90 0.19
C LEU A 100 -16.27 -4.26 1.36
N ALA A 101 -15.91 -3.06 1.78
CA ALA A 101 -16.65 -2.25 2.75
C ALA A 101 -17.67 -1.30 2.10
N ASN A 102 -18.08 -1.54 0.85
CA ASN A 102 -19.03 -0.72 0.08
C ASN A 102 -18.53 0.70 -0.25
N VAL A 103 -17.22 0.93 -0.29
CA VAL A 103 -16.62 2.20 -0.68
C VAL A 103 -16.27 2.16 -2.17
N ARG A 104 -16.62 3.22 -2.93
CA ARG A 104 -16.26 3.35 -4.35
C ARG A 104 -14.84 3.83 -4.47
N VAL A 105 -13.96 3.02 -5.05
CA VAL A 105 -12.52 3.28 -5.12
C VAL A 105 -12.01 3.23 -6.55
N VAL A 106 -11.13 4.17 -6.90
CA VAL A 106 -10.35 4.12 -8.13
C VAL A 106 -8.86 4.22 -7.83
N ILE A 107 -8.07 3.38 -8.49
CA ILE A 107 -6.61 3.42 -8.44
C ILE A 107 -6.08 4.04 -9.71
N LEU A 108 -5.17 5.00 -9.59
CA LEU A 108 -4.44 5.60 -10.71
C LEU A 108 -2.98 5.13 -10.68
N ASP A 109 -2.54 4.48 -11.77
CA ASP A 109 -1.13 4.12 -11.97
C ASP A 109 -0.34 5.33 -12.48
N LEU A 110 0.25 6.08 -11.57
CA LEU A 110 1.07 7.25 -11.86
C LEU A 110 2.57 6.93 -11.97
N ASP A 111 2.97 5.65 -11.86
CA ASP A 111 4.30 5.21 -12.27
C ASP A 111 4.37 5.08 -13.80
N LEU A 112 4.36 6.22 -14.48
CA LEU A 112 4.42 6.31 -15.94
C LEU A 112 5.77 5.83 -16.54
N ARG A 113 6.68 5.33 -15.68
CA ARG A 113 7.97 4.78 -16.10
C ARG A 113 7.96 3.25 -16.16
N LYS A 114 7.26 2.60 -15.24
CA LYS A 114 7.19 1.13 -15.13
C LYS A 114 5.83 0.56 -15.52
N GLY A 115 4.73 1.25 -15.18
CA GLY A 115 3.37 0.81 -15.47
C GLY A 115 3.07 -0.57 -14.90
N SER A 116 3.41 -0.82 -13.63
CA SER A 116 3.38 -2.15 -13.03
C SER A 116 2.00 -2.61 -12.60
N LEU A 117 1.06 -1.69 -12.36
CA LEU A 117 -0.27 -1.99 -11.82
C LEU A 117 -1.07 -2.98 -12.68
N SER A 118 -1.04 -2.81 -14.01
CA SER A 118 -1.76 -3.68 -14.95
C SER A 118 -1.32 -5.15 -14.87
N LYS A 119 -0.03 -5.40 -14.61
CA LYS A 119 0.52 -6.74 -14.44
C LYS A 119 0.04 -7.39 -13.14
N CYS A 120 0.01 -6.62 -12.05
CA CYS A 120 -0.38 -7.10 -10.73
C CYS A 120 -1.85 -7.57 -10.66
N VAL A 121 -2.73 -6.98 -11.48
CA VAL A 121 -4.16 -7.36 -11.52
C VAL A 121 -4.51 -8.36 -12.61
N GLY A 122 -3.54 -8.77 -13.45
CA GLY A 122 -3.78 -9.68 -14.56
C GLY A 122 -4.66 -9.09 -15.66
N ILE A 123 -4.82 -7.78 -15.70
CA ILE A 123 -5.48 -7.05 -16.77
C ILE A 123 -4.43 -6.77 -17.84
N GLY A 124 -4.66 -7.22 -19.08
CA GLY A 124 -3.77 -6.92 -20.20
C GLY A 124 -3.56 -5.40 -20.31
N MET A 125 -2.32 -4.98 -20.64
CA MET A 125 -2.04 -3.55 -20.81
C MET A 125 -3.01 -2.97 -21.87
N LYS A 126 -4.01 -2.20 -21.42
CA LYS A 126 -4.76 -1.37 -22.35
C LYS A 126 -3.78 -0.38 -22.99
N LYS A 127 -3.90 -0.21 -24.29
CA LYS A 127 -3.13 0.82 -25.01
C LYS A 127 -3.49 2.23 -24.55
N ILE A 128 -4.72 2.42 -24.02
CA ILE A 128 -5.27 3.69 -23.54
C ILE A 128 -5.21 3.70 -22.02
N GLY A 129 -4.63 4.76 -21.46
CA GLY A 129 -4.51 4.99 -20.03
C GLY A 129 -4.18 6.44 -19.70
N ILE A 130 -3.68 6.68 -18.50
CA ILE A 130 -3.40 8.03 -17.99
C ILE A 130 -2.51 8.84 -18.94
N SER A 131 -1.45 8.25 -19.50
CA SER A 131 -0.54 8.93 -20.42
C SER A 131 -1.25 9.48 -21.67
N ASN A 132 -2.25 8.75 -22.18
CA ASN A 132 -3.06 9.19 -23.32
C ASN A 132 -3.95 10.39 -22.96
N TYR A 133 -4.55 10.36 -21.78
CA TYR A 133 -5.34 11.49 -21.28
C TYR A 133 -4.47 12.73 -21.05
N LEU A 134 -3.36 12.56 -20.33
CA LEU A 134 -2.46 13.67 -20.01
C LEU A 134 -1.84 14.31 -21.27
N SER A 135 -1.59 13.53 -22.33
CA SER A 135 -1.11 14.04 -23.62
C SER A 135 -2.20 14.64 -24.51
N GLY A 136 -3.47 14.60 -24.09
CA GLY A 136 -4.59 15.14 -24.88
C GLY A 136 -5.05 14.26 -26.04
N LYS A 137 -4.65 12.99 -26.08
CA LYS A 137 -5.09 12.03 -27.09
C LYS A 137 -6.47 11.44 -26.78
N VAL A 138 -6.89 11.50 -25.55
CA VAL A 138 -8.19 11.06 -25.04
C VAL A 138 -8.69 12.13 -24.08
N ASP A 139 -9.97 12.47 -24.16
CA ASP A 139 -10.61 13.46 -23.30
C ASP A 139 -11.67 12.86 -22.38
N ASP A 140 -12.32 11.77 -22.80
CA ASP A 140 -13.34 11.10 -21.96
C ASP A 140 -12.69 10.19 -20.91
N VAL A 141 -12.87 10.54 -19.65
CA VAL A 141 -12.35 9.76 -18.51
C VAL A 141 -12.94 8.34 -18.46
N LYS A 142 -14.17 8.15 -18.95
CA LYS A 142 -14.82 6.82 -18.98
C LYS A 142 -14.07 5.81 -19.84
N GLU A 143 -13.36 6.26 -20.87
CA GLU A 143 -12.54 5.36 -21.71
C GLU A 143 -11.34 4.78 -20.96
N LEU A 144 -10.87 5.47 -19.90
CA LEU A 144 -9.70 5.07 -19.10
C LEU A 144 -10.06 4.03 -18.05
N VAL A 145 -11.28 4.12 -17.50
CA VAL A 145 -11.71 3.35 -16.33
C VAL A 145 -11.91 1.89 -16.67
N GLN A 146 -11.39 0.99 -15.83
CA GLN A 146 -11.56 -0.45 -15.92
C GLN A 146 -12.00 -1.00 -14.58
N VAL A 147 -12.94 -1.96 -14.57
CA VAL A 147 -13.31 -2.70 -13.37
C VAL A 147 -12.17 -3.64 -12.98
N CYS A 148 -11.83 -3.70 -11.70
CA CYS A 148 -10.81 -4.58 -11.17
C CYS A 148 -11.44 -5.78 -10.46
N GLY A 149 -11.24 -6.97 -11.01
CA GLY A 149 -11.81 -8.19 -10.46
C GLY A 149 -13.34 -8.30 -10.66
N GLU A 150 -14.01 -8.93 -9.70
CA GLU A 150 -15.46 -9.14 -9.71
C GLU A 150 -16.25 -8.02 -9.01
N ASP A 151 -15.57 -7.19 -8.21
CA ASP A 151 -16.20 -6.10 -7.49
C ASP A 151 -16.33 -4.84 -8.35
N SER A 152 -17.55 -4.49 -8.70
CA SER A 152 -17.88 -3.32 -9.52
C SER A 152 -17.57 -1.97 -8.84
N ARG A 153 -17.15 -1.96 -7.58
CA ARG A 153 -16.81 -0.75 -6.81
C ARG A 153 -15.33 -0.40 -6.85
N LEU A 154 -14.48 -1.35 -7.29
CA LEU A 154 -13.05 -1.15 -7.47
C LEU A 154 -12.73 -0.94 -8.95
N HIS A 155 -12.29 0.26 -9.27
CA HIS A 155 -11.87 0.63 -10.61
C HIS A 155 -10.37 0.92 -10.67
N ILE A 156 -9.80 0.78 -11.86
CA ILE A 156 -8.39 1.07 -12.13
C ILE A 156 -8.28 1.92 -13.39
N ILE A 157 -7.37 2.88 -13.36
CA ILE A 157 -6.88 3.58 -14.54
C ILE A 157 -5.38 3.28 -14.65
N THR A 158 -5.01 2.50 -15.66
CA THR A 158 -3.61 2.11 -15.89
C THR A 158 -2.79 3.26 -16.48
N SER A 159 -1.47 3.17 -16.39
CA SER A 159 -0.55 4.15 -17.01
C SER A 159 -0.74 4.32 -18.51
N GLY A 160 -1.22 3.28 -19.20
CA GLY A 160 -1.28 3.23 -20.67
C GLY A 160 0.11 3.06 -21.28
N ALA A 161 0.30 3.56 -22.50
CA ALA A 161 1.60 3.56 -23.15
C ALA A 161 2.60 4.44 -22.39
N LEU A 162 3.78 3.90 -22.09
CA LEU A 162 4.82 4.62 -21.34
C LEU A 162 5.35 5.81 -22.15
N PRO A 163 5.20 7.05 -21.66
CA PRO A 163 5.63 8.24 -22.40
C PRO A 163 7.13 8.50 -22.22
N PRO A 164 7.78 9.20 -23.16
CA PRO A 164 9.17 9.58 -23.05
C PRO A 164 9.41 10.70 -22.01
N ASN A 165 8.39 11.49 -21.69
CA ASN A 165 8.46 12.67 -20.82
C ASN A 165 7.42 12.65 -19.69
N PRO A 166 7.47 11.68 -18.76
CA PRO A 166 6.44 11.49 -17.74
C PRO A 166 6.28 12.72 -16.82
N ALA A 167 7.37 13.35 -16.39
CA ALA A 167 7.30 14.49 -15.48
C ALA A 167 6.57 15.70 -16.08
N GLU A 168 6.73 15.96 -17.38
CA GLU A 168 6.05 17.05 -18.06
C GLU A 168 4.55 16.79 -18.16
N LEU A 169 4.14 15.55 -18.42
CA LEU A 169 2.75 15.16 -18.46
C LEU A 169 2.09 15.33 -17.07
N LEU A 170 2.77 14.93 -16.00
CA LEU A 170 2.26 15.07 -14.62
C LEU A 170 2.16 16.54 -14.17
N LYS A 171 2.96 17.44 -14.76
CA LYS A 171 2.84 18.90 -14.54
C LYS A 171 1.66 19.53 -15.24
N SER A 172 1.12 18.87 -16.25
CA SER A 172 0.00 19.42 -17.01
C SER A 172 -1.23 19.57 -16.14
N GLY A 173 -1.97 20.67 -16.26
CA GLY A 173 -3.25 20.88 -15.54
C GLY A 173 -4.33 19.83 -15.88
N ARG A 174 -4.04 18.90 -16.78
CA ARG A 174 -4.95 17.78 -17.10
C ARG A 174 -5.04 16.76 -15.99
N LEU A 175 -3.95 16.53 -15.22
CA LEU A 175 -4.00 15.66 -14.05
C LEU A 175 -4.95 16.23 -12.98
N ASP A 176 -4.91 17.53 -12.75
CA ASP A 176 -5.81 18.20 -11.82
C ASP A 176 -7.28 18.03 -12.24
N ARG A 177 -7.57 18.22 -13.54
CA ARG A 177 -8.91 18.01 -14.08
C ARG A 177 -9.39 16.57 -13.95
N LEU A 178 -8.52 15.60 -14.19
CA LEU A 178 -8.83 14.18 -14.00
C LEU A 178 -9.23 13.89 -12.55
N ILE A 179 -8.42 14.35 -11.59
CA ILE A 179 -8.72 14.16 -10.17
C ILE A 179 -10.05 14.80 -9.77
N GLU A 180 -10.31 16.04 -10.19
CA GLU A 180 -11.57 16.74 -9.88
C GLU A 180 -12.81 16.05 -10.50
N GLU A 181 -12.64 15.42 -11.65
CA GLU A 181 -13.73 14.64 -12.26
C GLU A 181 -13.96 13.32 -11.51
N LEU A 182 -12.89 12.64 -11.11
CA LEU A 182 -12.99 11.40 -10.35
C LEU A 182 -13.60 11.63 -8.96
N LYS A 183 -13.30 12.72 -8.29
CA LYS A 183 -13.89 13.07 -6.98
C LYS A 183 -15.42 13.11 -6.99
N LYS A 184 -16.06 13.34 -8.13
CA LYS A 184 -17.52 13.35 -8.26
C LYS A 184 -18.13 11.95 -8.17
N ASN A 185 -17.36 10.92 -8.50
CA ASN A 185 -17.85 9.55 -8.69
C ASN A 185 -17.31 8.55 -7.67
N TYR A 186 -16.17 8.86 -7.03
CA TYR A 186 -15.47 7.96 -6.12
C TYR A 186 -15.33 8.56 -4.73
N ASP A 187 -15.38 7.70 -3.74
CA ASP A 187 -15.17 8.07 -2.33
C ASP A 187 -13.68 8.17 -2.02
N TYR A 188 -12.86 7.29 -2.68
CA TYR A 188 -11.41 7.30 -2.59
C TYR A 188 -10.75 7.22 -3.97
N ILE A 189 -9.67 7.98 -4.13
CA ILE A 189 -8.79 7.99 -5.29
C ILE A 189 -7.38 7.67 -4.79
N LEU A 190 -6.89 6.47 -5.06
CA LEU A 190 -5.56 6.03 -4.65
C LEU A 190 -4.55 6.26 -5.76
N LEU A 191 -3.48 6.99 -5.47
CA LEU A 191 -2.41 7.29 -6.42
C LEU A 191 -1.23 6.34 -6.16
N ASP A 192 -1.04 5.34 -7.04
CA ASP A 192 0.14 4.45 -6.99
C ASP A 192 1.32 5.15 -7.68
N ASN A 193 2.28 5.61 -6.89
CA ASN A 193 3.37 6.46 -7.35
C ASN A 193 4.73 5.75 -7.27
N PRO A 194 5.73 6.18 -8.09
CA PRO A 194 7.11 5.74 -7.92
C PRO A 194 7.68 6.11 -6.54
N PRO A 195 8.85 5.56 -6.14
CA PRO A 195 9.50 5.92 -4.88
C PRO A 195 9.82 7.41 -4.82
N TYR A 196 9.60 8.00 -3.63
CA TYR A 196 9.98 9.38 -3.35
C TYR A 196 11.50 9.54 -3.36
N GLY A 197 12.00 10.62 -3.93
CA GLY A 197 13.43 10.90 -3.96
C GLY A 197 14.18 10.33 -5.18
N ILE A 198 13.61 9.34 -5.89
CA ILE A 198 14.21 8.83 -7.13
C ILE A 198 13.83 9.71 -8.32
N VAL A 199 12.60 10.21 -8.33
CA VAL A 199 12.07 11.05 -9.42
C VAL A 199 11.19 12.17 -8.87
N ALA A 200 11.12 13.30 -9.59
CA ALA A 200 10.28 14.43 -9.23
C ALA A 200 8.77 14.12 -9.32
N ASP A 201 8.41 13.03 -9.98
CA ASP A 201 7.03 12.64 -10.30
C ASP A 201 6.15 12.56 -9.04
N THR A 202 6.68 11.99 -7.96
CA THR A 202 5.96 11.86 -6.68
C THR A 202 5.65 13.20 -6.03
N GLN A 203 6.57 14.18 -6.11
CA GLN A 203 6.33 15.52 -5.58
C GLN A 203 5.24 16.25 -6.39
N LEU A 204 5.22 16.03 -7.71
CA LEU A 204 4.22 16.61 -8.60
C LEU A 204 2.81 16.08 -8.31
N CYS A 205 2.70 14.80 -7.95
CA CYS A 205 1.43 14.18 -7.58
C CYS A 205 1.01 14.51 -6.13
N GLY A 206 1.99 14.65 -5.22
CA GLY A 206 1.76 14.91 -3.79
C GLY A 206 0.95 16.17 -3.50
N ARG A 207 1.03 17.19 -4.37
CA ARG A 207 0.22 18.43 -4.24
C ARG A 207 -1.28 18.18 -4.31
N LEU A 208 -1.70 17.11 -5.00
CA LEU A 208 -3.11 16.74 -5.20
C LEU A 208 -3.65 15.85 -4.08
N ALA A 209 -2.76 15.25 -3.29
CA ALA A 209 -3.14 14.35 -2.22
C ALA A 209 -3.73 15.09 -1.01
N ASP A 210 -4.72 14.47 -0.38
CA ASP A 210 -5.25 14.87 0.93
C ASP A 210 -4.50 14.16 2.06
N GLN A 211 -4.07 12.90 1.81
CA GLN A 211 -3.30 12.06 2.73
C GLN A 211 -2.17 11.34 1.99
N THR A 212 -1.10 11.00 2.69
CA THR A 212 0.03 10.25 2.15
C THR A 212 0.34 9.03 2.98
N ILE A 213 0.36 7.85 2.35
CA ILE A 213 0.86 6.60 2.93
C ILE A 213 2.30 6.41 2.47
N TYR A 214 3.24 6.48 3.41
CA TYR A 214 4.64 6.20 3.14
C TYR A 214 4.98 4.77 3.54
N VAL A 215 5.19 3.91 2.54
CA VAL A 215 5.44 2.48 2.73
C VAL A 215 6.91 2.25 3.08
N VAL A 216 7.13 1.69 4.27
CA VAL A 216 8.43 1.22 4.74
C VAL A 216 8.46 -0.30 4.62
N ARG A 217 9.44 -0.86 3.90
CA ARG A 217 9.58 -2.32 3.77
C ARG A 217 10.46 -2.86 4.88
N SER A 218 9.93 -3.82 5.65
CA SER A 218 10.69 -4.56 6.66
C SER A 218 11.89 -5.29 6.01
N GLY A 219 13.07 -5.10 6.59
CA GLY A 219 14.31 -5.69 6.10
C GLY A 219 14.96 -4.99 4.89
N LEU A 220 14.32 -3.98 4.29
CA LEU A 220 14.84 -3.23 3.15
C LEU A 220 15.17 -1.77 3.50
N PHE A 221 14.37 -1.13 4.35
CA PHE A 221 14.55 0.27 4.71
C PHE A 221 15.68 0.43 5.73
N ASP A 222 16.67 1.26 5.41
CA ASP A 222 17.83 1.51 6.28
C ASP A 222 17.47 2.50 7.40
N LYS A 223 17.77 2.14 8.65
CA LYS A 223 17.55 3.00 9.84
C LYS A 223 18.26 4.34 9.75
N ARG A 224 19.37 4.41 9.02
CA ARG A 224 20.12 5.65 8.81
C ARG A 224 19.35 6.69 8.01
N MET A 225 18.31 6.28 7.29
CA MET A 225 17.41 7.18 6.54
C MET A 225 16.26 7.74 7.40
N LEU A 226 16.13 7.33 8.66
CA LEU A 226 15.06 7.82 9.55
C LEU A 226 15.11 9.34 9.76
N PRO A 227 16.28 10.00 9.94
CA PRO A 227 16.36 11.46 10.03
C PRO A 227 15.85 12.16 8.77
N GLU A 228 16.24 11.70 7.57
CA GLU A 228 15.76 12.26 6.30
C GLU A 228 14.25 12.09 6.14
N LEU A 229 13.72 10.95 6.60
CA LEU A 229 12.27 10.68 6.60
C LEU A 229 11.53 11.63 7.55
N GLN A 230 12.12 11.94 8.72
CA GLN A 230 11.56 12.93 9.64
C GLN A 230 11.60 14.34 9.03
N GLU A 231 12.70 14.73 8.40
CA GLU A 231 12.81 16.01 7.70
C GLU A 231 11.78 16.16 6.58
N LEU A 232 11.52 15.07 5.83
CA LEU A 232 10.48 15.06 4.82
C LEU A 232 9.10 15.33 5.43
N TYR A 233 8.79 14.69 6.56
CA TYR A 233 7.54 14.89 7.30
C TYR A 233 7.42 16.34 7.79
N ASP A 234 8.46 16.85 8.46
CA ASP A 234 8.47 18.19 9.05
C ASP A 234 8.39 19.30 7.98
N SER A 235 8.89 19.03 6.78
CA SER A 235 8.79 19.94 5.65
C SER A 235 7.36 20.19 5.15
N GLY A 236 6.40 19.37 5.55
CA GLY A 236 5.00 19.44 5.11
C GLY A 236 4.77 19.19 3.61
N LYS A 237 5.82 18.75 2.88
CA LYS A 237 5.70 18.46 1.44
C LYS A 237 4.75 17.31 1.12
N MET A 238 4.53 16.44 2.10
CA MET A 238 3.58 15.32 2.02
C MET A 238 2.45 15.54 3.02
N LYS A 239 1.26 15.87 2.51
CA LYS A 239 0.11 16.17 3.35
C LYS A 239 -0.33 14.96 4.16
N ASN A 240 -0.61 15.18 5.44
CA ASN A 240 -1.12 14.16 6.37
C ASN A 240 -0.40 12.83 6.22
N MET A 241 0.95 12.87 6.21
CA MET A 241 1.79 11.71 5.99
C MET A 241 1.71 10.74 7.17
N SER A 242 1.56 9.46 6.87
CA SER A 242 1.60 8.36 7.82
C SER A 242 2.47 7.21 7.33
N LEU A 243 3.04 6.43 8.26
CA LEU A 243 3.92 5.31 7.95
C LEU A 243 3.15 3.98 7.98
N LEU A 244 3.38 3.16 6.96
CA LEU A 244 2.91 1.78 6.89
C LEU A 244 4.10 0.84 6.79
N LEU A 245 4.25 -0.09 7.75
CA LEU A 245 5.32 -1.08 7.74
C LEU A 245 4.85 -2.35 7.01
N ASN A 246 5.45 -2.62 5.85
CA ASN A 246 5.07 -3.72 4.98
C ASN A 246 6.04 -4.91 5.07
N GLY A 247 5.51 -6.12 5.03
CA GLY A 247 6.27 -7.37 4.89
C GLY A 247 6.98 -7.80 6.16
N ILE A 248 6.30 -7.74 7.29
CA ILE A 248 6.83 -8.20 8.58
C ILE A 248 6.82 -9.72 8.64
N ASP A 249 7.98 -10.31 8.84
CA ASP A 249 8.09 -11.74 9.15
C ASP A 249 8.05 -11.95 10.67
N TYR A 250 6.85 -12.15 11.22
CA TYR A 250 6.65 -12.37 12.66
C TYR A 250 7.42 -13.57 13.23
N VAL A 251 7.74 -14.56 12.40
CA VAL A 251 8.53 -15.73 12.82
C VAL A 251 9.98 -15.33 13.07
N LYS A 252 10.55 -14.49 12.20
CA LYS A 252 11.95 -14.05 12.31
C LYS A 252 12.16 -12.96 13.34
N THR A 253 11.16 -12.09 13.55
CA THR A 253 11.29 -10.96 14.47
C THR A 253 11.11 -11.36 15.93
N GLY A 254 10.74 -12.62 16.23
CA GLY A 254 10.47 -13.08 17.60
C GLY A 254 9.24 -12.40 18.25
N TYR A 255 8.56 -11.53 17.52
CA TYR A 255 7.28 -11.00 17.91
C TYR A 255 6.23 -12.09 17.74
N GLY A 256 6.05 -12.91 18.79
CA GLY A 256 4.92 -13.82 18.85
C GLY A 256 3.63 -13.03 18.70
N TYR A 257 2.61 -13.66 18.15
CA TYR A 257 1.27 -13.15 17.85
C TYR A 257 0.53 -12.44 19.05
N GLY A 258 1.23 -11.92 20.03
CA GLY A 258 0.70 -11.45 21.31
C GLY A 258 0.74 -9.94 21.60
N TYR A 259 1.36 -9.10 20.76
CA TYR A 259 1.53 -7.68 21.09
C TYR A 259 1.03 -6.72 20.01
N GLY A 260 -0.05 -7.01 19.37
CA GLY A 260 -0.70 -6.08 18.44
C GLY A 260 -2.11 -6.57 18.15
N TYR A 261 -3.07 -6.12 18.95
CA TYR A 261 -4.48 -6.45 18.82
C TYR A 261 -4.80 -7.95 18.94
N GLY A 262 -5.45 -8.36 20.03
CA GLY A 262 -5.78 -9.74 20.43
C GLY A 262 -6.73 -10.50 19.47
N TYR A 263 -6.30 -10.73 18.25
CA TYR A 263 -7.03 -11.50 17.23
C TYR A 263 -6.25 -12.73 16.72
N GLY A 264 -5.55 -13.39 17.61
CA GLY A 264 -4.84 -14.60 17.21
C GLY A 264 -5.24 -15.81 18.03
N ASN A 265 -6.47 -16.33 17.93
CA ASN A 265 -6.82 -17.72 18.30
C ASN A 265 -8.32 -18.05 18.21
N TYR A 266 -9.04 -17.60 17.19
CA TYR A 266 -10.41 -18.06 16.97
C TYR A 266 -10.58 -19.07 15.80
N GLY A 267 -9.50 -19.60 15.25
CA GLY A 267 -9.58 -20.40 14.03
C GLY A 267 -9.00 -21.80 14.05
N ASN A 268 -8.27 -22.27 15.06
CA ASN A 268 -7.55 -23.56 14.97
C ASN A 268 -7.66 -24.46 16.21
N ASP A 269 -8.76 -24.47 16.94
CA ASP A 269 -8.93 -25.41 18.06
C ASP A 269 -9.27 -26.84 17.61
N GLU A 270 -9.70 -27.09 16.39
CA GLU A 270 -9.98 -28.44 15.91
C GLU A 270 -8.72 -29.21 15.44
N GLU A 271 -7.71 -28.55 14.89
CA GLU A 271 -6.46 -29.23 14.48
C GLU A 271 -5.50 -29.54 15.63
N ARG A 272 -5.61 -28.85 16.78
CA ARG A 272 -4.76 -29.13 17.95
C ARG A 272 -5.17 -30.37 18.75
N LYS A 273 -6.40 -30.84 18.64
CA LYS A 273 -6.85 -32.05 19.37
C LYS A 273 -6.28 -33.36 18.87
N ASN A 274 -5.61 -33.37 17.69
CA ASN A 274 -5.08 -34.60 17.09
C ASN A 274 -3.54 -34.74 17.09
N LYS A 275 -2.80 -33.80 17.70
CA LYS A 275 -1.34 -33.97 17.85
C LYS A 275 -1.02 -34.56 19.20
N LYS A 276 -0.66 -35.86 19.20
CA LYS A 276 -0.11 -36.53 20.38
C LYS A 276 1.07 -35.72 20.96
N PRO A 277 1.17 -35.55 22.31
CA PRO A 277 2.26 -34.82 22.95
C PRO A 277 3.64 -35.37 22.53
N LEU A 278 4.62 -34.49 22.44
CA LEU A 278 5.95 -34.77 21.91
C LEU A 278 6.64 -35.99 22.61
N TYR A 279 6.40 -36.16 23.91
CA TYR A 279 6.96 -37.28 24.69
C TYR A 279 6.40 -38.64 24.24
N LYS A 280 5.15 -38.73 23.77
CA LYS A 280 4.57 -39.96 23.22
C LYS A 280 5.13 -40.35 21.85
N ARG A 281 5.67 -39.37 21.08
CA ARG A 281 6.38 -39.65 19.80
C ARG A 281 7.81 -40.15 20.01
N ILE A 282 8.44 -39.80 21.14
CA ILE A 282 9.84 -40.17 21.43
C ILE A 282 9.92 -41.58 22.09
N PHE A 283 8.91 -41.96 22.85
CA PHE A 283 8.93 -43.23 23.63
C PHE A 283 8.00 -44.32 23.12
N GLY A 284 7.30 -44.12 21.96
CA GLY A 284 6.55 -45.18 21.31
C GLY A 284 5.39 -45.80 22.09
N ILE A 285 4.74 -44.97 22.98
CA ILE A 285 3.58 -45.39 23.79
C ILE A 285 2.31 -44.67 23.33
#